data_594501e388d789746fbad066f34bbf92
#
_entry.id   594501e388d789746fbad066f34bbf92
#
_cell.length_a   1.000
_cell.length_b   1.000
_cell.length_c   1.000
_cell.angle_alpha   90.00
_cell.angle_beta   90.00
_cell.angle_gamma   90.00
#
_symmetry.space_group_name_H-M   'P 1'
#
loop_
_entity.id
_entity.type
_entity.pdbx_description
1 polymer ?
#
loop_
_entity_poly.entity_id
_entity_poly.type
_entity_poly.pdbx_seq_one_letter_code
_entity_poly.pdbx_strand_id
1 'polypeptide(L)'
;MKISLNNKEYESGKITREKYKKFAEVYESLLGKEKTAQTFSDDDLDRMVEAIVQVFGNQFTFEEADDGLDEISSIILNFSLINAEIMNNTNIQAEETAKTLKTNIITVGGKEYESGKIGRKKYRAFREVYDDLVTPEKQTYTDDDLDRMVKAIVEIYDNQFTFKEANAELADVSQIIFNFALINANIIKRLAEQAKDAKKNLSSQV
;
A
#
# COMPACT_ATOMS: atom_id res chain seq x y z
N MET A 1 -3.76 4.39 12.32
CA MET A 1 -5.23 4.45 12.43
C MET A 1 -5.66 4.40 13.89
N LYS A 2 -6.75 5.10 14.26
CA LYS A 2 -7.32 5.09 15.62
C LYS A 2 -8.77 4.61 15.58
N ILE A 3 -9.20 3.94 16.65
CA ILE A 3 -10.58 3.54 16.89
C ILE A 3 -10.96 3.85 18.34
N SER A 4 -12.19 4.23 18.58
CA SER A 4 -12.74 4.45 19.93
C SER A 4 -13.80 3.39 20.21
N LEU A 5 -13.60 2.60 21.26
CA LEU A 5 -14.54 1.58 21.73
C LEU A 5 -14.83 1.85 23.20
N ASN A 6 -16.09 1.96 23.58
CA ASN A 6 -16.52 2.14 24.97
C ASN A 6 -15.78 3.28 25.70
N ASN A 7 -15.60 4.44 25.04
CA ASN A 7 -14.84 5.62 25.52
C ASN A 7 -13.34 5.40 25.73
N LYS A 8 -12.76 4.34 25.17
CA LYS A 8 -11.33 4.09 25.19
C LYS A 8 -10.76 4.16 23.78
N GLU A 9 -9.70 4.92 23.57
CA GLU A 9 -8.98 5.00 22.29
C GLU A 9 -7.94 3.89 22.18
N TYR A 10 -7.87 3.32 20.97
CA TYR A 10 -6.85 2.35 20.57
C TYR A 10 -6.18 2.82 19.28
N GLU A 11 -4.91 2.48 19.13
CA GLU A 11 -4.13 2.82 17.94
C GLU A 11 -3.54 1.55 17.32
N SER A 12 -3.75 1.35 16.01
CA SER A 12 -3.27 0.14 15.30
C SER A 12 -1.73 0.03 15.27
N GLY A 13 -1.04 1.15 15.41
CA GLY A 13 0.39 1.20 15.13
C GLY A 13 0.67 0.84 13.67
N LYS A 14 1.82 0.23 13.39
CA LYS A 14 2.17 -0.28 12.06
C LYS A 14 1.22 -1.44 11.69
N ILE A 15 0.68 -1.39 10.49
CA ILE A 15 -0.14 -2.48 9.94
C ILE A 15 0.80 -3.42 9.19
N THR A 16 1.34 -4.40 9.92
CA THR A 16 2.20 -5.44 9.35
C THR A 16 1.40 -6.37 8.43
N ARG A 17 2.10 -7.15 7.60
CA ARG A 17 1.47 -8.15 6.73
C ARG A 17 0.57 -9.12 7.51
N GLU A 18 1.00 -9.56 8.70
CA GLU A 18 0.23 -10.45 9.55
C GLU A 18 -1.11 -9.82 9.97
N LYS A 19 -1.09 -8.56 10.40
CA LYS A 19 -2.30 -7.80 10.74
C LYS A 19 -3.20 -7.57 9.51
N TYR A 20 -2.60 -7.29 8.35
CA TYR A 20 -3.31 -6.97 7.13
C TYR A 20 -3.95 -8.19 6.46
N LYS A 21 -3.36 -9.38 6.61
CA LYS A 21 -3.76 -10.61 5.91
C LYS A 21 -5.26 -10.92 6.06
N LYS A 22 -5.75 -11.00 7.29
CA LYS A 22 -7.17 -11.30 7.56
C LYS A 22 -8.07 -10.22 6.96
N PHE A 23 -7.68 -8.95 7.09
CA PHE A 23 -8.41 -7.84 6.49
C PHE A 23 -8.53 -7.99 4.97
N ALA A 24 -7.44 -8.27 4.28
CA ALA A 24 -7.45 -8.45 2.83
C ALA A 24 -8.34 -9.63 2.39
N GLU A 25 -8.24 -10.77 3.07
CA GLU A 25 -9.09 -11.95 2.80
C GLU A 25 -10.58 -11.64 2.96
N VAL A 26 -10.96 -10.95 4.03
CA VAL A 26 -12.36 -10.56 4.27
C VAL A 26 -12.80 -9.53 3.23
N TYR A 27 -12.00 -8.49 3.00
CA TYR A 27 -12.30 -7.42 2.04
C TYR A 27 -12.56 -7.99 0.64
N GLU A 28 -11.67 -8.83 0.12
CA GLU A 28 -11.84 -9.47 -1.19
C GLU A 28 -13.11 -10.31 -1.29
N SER A 29 -13.46 -11.04 -0.23
CA SER A 29 -14.67 -11.86 -0.21
C SER A 29 -15.97 -11.04 -0.22
N LEU A 30 -15.91 -9.78 0.23
CA LEU A 30 -17.07 -8.88 0.34
C LEU A 30 -17.24 -7.93 -0.86
N LEU A 31 -16.18 -7.70 -1.66
CA LEU A 31 -16.22 -6.82 -2.84
C LEU A 31 -17.35 -7.13 -3.84
N GLY A 32 -17.72 -8.40 -3.96
CA GLY A 32 -18.83 -8.83 -4.82
C GLY A 32 -20.19 -8.39 -4.28
N LYS A 33 -20.37 -8.35 -2.96
CA LYS A 33 -21.63 -8.02 -2.29
C LYS A 33 -21.96 -6.53 -2.39
N GLU A 34 -20.98 -5.65 -2.20
CA GLU A 34 -21.16 -4.20 -2.37
C GLU A 34 -21.58 -3.84 -3.80
N LYS A 35 -20.98 -4.49 -4.81
CA LYS A 35 -21.29 -4.24 -6.22
C LYS A 35 -22.70 -4.68 -6.62
N THR A 36 -23.26 -5.67 -5.93
CA THR A 36 -24.60 -6.23 -6.22
C THR A 36 -25.70 -5.68 -5.34
N ALA A 37 -25.39 -4.69 -4.47
CA ALA A 37 -26.31 -4.13 -3.47
C ALA A 37 -26.90 -5.21 -2.53
N GLN A 38 -26.17 -6.29 -2.31
CA GLN A 38 -26.54 -7.31 -1.32
C GLN A 38 -26.23 -6.81 0.08
N THR A 39 -27.12 -7.09 1.02
CA THR A 39 -26.87 -6.80 2.44
C THR A 39 -25.82 -7.77 3.01
N PHE A 40 -25.01 -7.29 3.93
CA PHE A 40 -24.08 -8.13 4.68
C PHE A 40 -24.88 -9.04 5.63
N SER A 41 -24.48 -10.31 5.73
CA SER A 41 -24.99 -11.25 6.73
C SER A 41 -24.31 -11.04 8.08
N ASP A 42 -24.86 -11.61 9.15
CA ASP A 42 -24.22 -11.59 10.47
C ASP A 42 -22.79 -12.17 10.41
N ASP A 43 -22.58 -13.28 9.68
CA ASP A 43 -21.25 -13.86 9.44
C ASP A 43 -20.28 -12.89 8.73
N ASP A 44 -20.77 -12.08 7.81
CA ASP A 44 -19.95 -11.04 7.17
C ASP A 44 -19.55 -9.95 8.17
N LEU A 45 -20.45 -9.54 9.03
CA LEU A 45 -20.19 -8.53 10.07
C LEU A 45 -19.21 -9.08 11.11
N ASP A 46 -19.39 -10.30 11.57
CA ASP A 46 -18.46 -10.98 12.48
C ASP A 46 -17.06 -11.03 11.91
N ARG A 47 -16.92 -11.40 10.64
CA ARG A 47 -15.63 -11.42 9.93
C ARG A 47 -14.99 -10.02 9.80
N MET A 48 -15.80 -8.97 9.59
CA MET A 48 -15.28 -7.59 9.61
C MET A 48 -14.77 -7.22 10.99
N VAL A 49 -15.50 -7.55 12.06
CA VAL A 49 -15.08 -7.29 13.46
C VAL A 49 -13.79 -8.04 13.78
N GLU A 50 -13.69 -9.34 13.42
CA GLU A 50 -12.45 -10.12 13.58
C GLU A 50 -11.25 -9.46 12.86
N ALA A 51 -11.46 -8.96 11.63
CA ALA A 51 -10.42 -8.30 10.88
C ALA A 51 -9.99 -6.97 11.53
N ILE A 52 -10.94 -6.19 12.06
CA ILE A 52 -10.65 -4.97 12.84
C ILE A 52 -9.81 -5.32 14.06
N VAL A 53 -10.21 -6.30 14.86
CA VAL A 53 -9.47 -6.76 16.04
C VAL A 53 -8.02 -7.11 15.69
N GLN A 54 -7.82 -7.86 14.60
CA GLN A 54 -6.48 -8.27 14.17
C GLN A 54 -5.63 -7.10 13.68
N VAL A 55 -6.18 -6.15 12.92
CA VAL A 55 -5.47 -4.94 12.47
C VAL A 55 -5.00 -4.11 13.66
N PHE A 56 -5.77 -4.06 14.72
CA PHE A 56 -5.37 -3.39 15.98
C PHE A 56 -4.46 -4.26 16.85
N GLY A 57 -4.02 -5.43 16.38
CA GLY A 57 -3.07 -6.29 17.09
C GLY A 57 -3.64 -6.95 18.34
N ASN A 58 -4.92 -7.28 18.32
CA ASN A 58 -5.67 -7.90 19.44
C ASN A 58 -5.57 -7.09 20.74
N GLN A 59 -5.58 -5.75 20.65
CA GLN A 59 -5.58 -4.87 21.82
C GLN A 59 -6.92 -4.89 22.57
N PHE A 60 -7.95 -5.41 21.95
CA PHE A 60 -9.29 -5.65 22.49
C PHE A 60 -9.83 -6.98 21.93
N THR A 61 -10.81 -7.58 22.60
CA THR A 61 -11.41 -8.83 22.16
C THR A 61 -12.47 -8.59 21.08
N PHE A 62 -12.95 -9.69 20.47
CA PHE A 62 -14.09 -9.63 19.56
C PHE A 62 -15.32 -9.03 20.26
N GLU A 63 -15.65 -9.51 21.46
CA GLU A 63 -16.79 -9.06 22.24
C GLU A 63 -16.68 -7.57 22.58
N GLU A 64 -15.50 -7.09 22.97
CA GLU A 64 -15.27 -5.66 23.23
C GLU A 64 -15.44 -4.80 21.98
N ALA A 65 -15.07 -5.33 20.81
CA ALA A 65 -15.23 -4.64 19.54
C ALA A 65 -16.69 -4.64 19.08
N ASP A 66 -17.37 -5.76 19.18
CA ASP A 66 -18.78 -5.92 18.82
C ASP A 66 -19.68 -5.02 19.70
N ASP A 67 -19.48 -5.05 21.02
CA ASP A 67 -20.19 -4.15 21.95
C ASP A 67 -19.87 -2.66 21.72
N GLY A 68 -18.62 -2.34 21.34
CA GLY A 68 -18.17 -0.97 21.13
C GLY A 68 -18.52 -0.39 19.75
N LEU A 69 -18.82 -1.25 18.78
CA LEU A 69 -19.30 -0.92 17.43
C LEU A 69 -20.78 -1.33 17.29
N ASP A 70 -21.61 -0.93 18.23
CA ASP A 70 -22.99 -1.35 18.41
C ASP A 70 -23.92 -1.11 17.21
N GLU A 71 -23.50 -0.28 16.24
CA GLU A 71 -24.23 -0.07 14.99
C GLU A 71 -23.53 -0.77 13.81
N ILE A 72 -24.29 -1.45 12.94
CA ILE A 72 -23.81 -2.06 11.71
C ILE A 72 -23.02 -1.04 10.85
N SER A 73 -23.51 0.19 10.78
CA SER A 73 -22.83 1.29 10.08
C SER A 73 -21.43 1.58 10.64
N SER A 74 -21.24 1.45 11.95
CA SER A 74 -19.94 1.64 12.62
C SER A 74 -18.97 0.52 12.27
N ILE A 75 -19.41 -0.73 12.20
CA ILE A 75 -18.59 -1.87 11.78
C ILE A 75 -18.13 -1.65 10.35
N ILE A 76 -19.05 -1.41 9.40
CA ILE A 76 -18.74 -1.22 7.98
C ILE A 76 -17.83 -0.01 7.77
N LEU A 77 -18.08 1.10 8.46
CA LEU A 77 -17.27 2.31 8.36
C LEU A 77 -15.83 2.05 8.82
N ASN A 78 -15.63 1.49 10.02
CA ASN A 78 -14.29 1.23 10.55
C ASN A 78 -13.53 0.22 9.70
N PHE A 79 -14.20 -0.82 9.20
CA PHE A 79 -13.61 -1.77 8.26
C PHE A 79 -13.16 -1.08 6.96
N SER A 80 -13.99 -0.22 6.37
CA SER A 80 -13.65 0.52 5.14
C SER A 80 -12.53 1.54 5.36
N LEU A 81 -12.45 2.17 6.53
CA LEU A 81 -11.39 3.13 6.86
C LEU A 81 -10.01 2.48 6.92
N ILE A 82 -9.89 1.18 7.25
CA ILE A 82 -8.61 0.47 7.20
C ILE A 82 -8.03 0.51 5.79
N ASN A 83 -8.85 0.22 4.78
CA ASN A 83 -8.39 0.27 3.40
C ASN A 83 -8.03 1.69 2.95
N ALA A 84 -8.86 2.67 3.31
CA ALA A 84 -8.61 4.06 2.98
C ALA A 84 -7.29 4.57 3.59
N GLU A 85 -6.97 4.20 4.82
CA GLU A 85 -5.72 4.56 5.49
C GLU A 85 -4.50 3.98 4.76
N ILE A 86 -4.58 2.73 4.32
CA ILE A 86 -3.46 2.04 3.66
C ILE A 86 -3.28 2.52 2.22
N MET A 87 -4.37 2.66 1.46
CA MET A 87 -4.31 2.85 0.01
C MET A 87 -4.27 4.32 -0.41
N ASN A 88 -5.14 5.17 0.14
CA ASN A 88 -5.31 6.54 -0.35
C ASN A 88 -4.16 7.46 0.06
N ASN A 89 -3.69 7.35 1.31
CA ASN A 89 -2.61 8.22 1.78
C ASN A 89 -1.27 7.92 1.11
N THR A 90 -1.02 6.65 0.77
CA THR A 90 0.26 6.19 0.25
C THR A 90 0.56 6.71 -1.16
N ASN A 91 -0.40 6.68 -2.06
CA ASN A 91 -0.21 7.12 -3.45
C ASN A 91 0.00 8.65 -3.53
N ILE A 92 -0.82 9.43 -2.81
CA ILE A 92 -0.68 10.90 -2.77
C ILE A 92 0.68 11.29 -2.18
N GLN A 93 1.09 10.69 -1.07
CA GLN A 93 2.39 10.95 -0.45
C GLN A 93 3.55 10.56 -1.37
N ALA A 94 3.45 9.47 -2.11
CA ALA A 94 4.47 9.05 -3.06
C ALA A 94 4.65 10.05 -4.20
N GLU A 95 3.55 10.57 -4.77
CA GLU A 95 3.59 11.59 -5.82
C GLU A 95 4.18 12.92 -5.32
N GLU A 96 3.81 13.36 -4.11
CA GLU A 96 4.35 14.58 -3.51
C GLU A 96 5.84 14.43 -3.20
N THR A 97 6.26 13.30 -2.66
CA THR A 97 7.65 13.01 -2.38
C THR A 97 8.49 12.96 -3.66
N ALA A 98 7.97 12.36 -4.73
CA ALA A 98 8.63 12.32 -6.03
C ALA A 98 8.93 13.71 -6.61
N LYS A 99 8.11 14.73 -6.32
CA LYS A 99 8.35 16.11 -6.78
C LYS A 99 9.66 16.69 -6.24
N THR A 100 10.06 16.31 -5.04
CA THR A 100 11.24 16.85 -4.34
C THR A 100 12.49 16.00 -4.55
N LEU A 101 12.36 14.68 -4.73
CA LEU A 101 13.48 13.78 -4.91
C LEU A 101 14.03 13.85 -6.34
N LYS A 102 15.37 13.78 -6.48
CA LYS A 102 16.06 13.67 -7.77
C LYS A 102 16.21 12.22 -8.24
N THR A 103 16.28 11.29 -7.29
CA THR A 103 16.49 9.86 -7.54
C THR A 103 15.61 9.06 -6.56
N ASN A 104 15.40 7.77 -6.88
CA ASN A 104 14.79 6.87 -5.90
C ASN A 104 15.82 6.52 -4.84
N ILE A 105 15.55 6.90 -3.60
CA ILE A 105 16.35 6.55 -2.43
C ILE A 105 15.48 5.71 -1.51
N ILE A 106 16.03 4.62 -0.98
CA ILE A 106 15.40 3.78 0.03
C ILE A 106 16.36 3.53 1.17
N THR A 107 15.86 3.50 2.39
CA THR A 107 16.65 3.10 3.56
C THR A 107 16.35 1.65 3.89
N VAL A 108 17.37 0.81 3.97
CA VAL A 108 17.28 -0.60 4.39
C VAL A 108 18.41 -0.90 5.36
N GLY A 109 18.07 -1.42 6.53
CA GLY A 109 19.05 -1.72 7.59
C GLY A 109 19.84 -0.49 8.05
N GLY A 110 19.19 0.69 8.07
CA GLY A 110 19.82 1.96 8.44
C GLY A 110 20.79 2.53 7.40
N LYS A 111 20.86 1.96 6.18
CA LYS A 111 21.67 2.46 5.05
C LYS A 111 20.78 2.96 3.94
N GLU A 112 21.20 4.07 3.33
CA GLU A 112 20.55 4.62 2.13
C GLU A 112 21.10 3.95 0.88
N TYR A 113 20.20 3.59 -0.02
CA TYR A 113 20.49 3.02 -1.33
C TYR A 113 19.83 3.85 -2.42
N GLU A 114 20.52 4.04 -3.51
CA GLU A 114 20.04 4.78 -4.68
C GLU A 114 19.83 3.83 -5.86
N SER A 115 18.71 3.96 -6.59
CA SER A 115 18.37 3.08 -7.71
C SER A 115 19.29 3.20 -8.93
N GLY A 116 20.08 4.25 -9.00
CA GLY A 116 20.88 4.54 -10.17
C GLY A 116 20.04 4.79 -11.43
N LYS A 117 20.60 4.44 -12.60
CA LYS A 117 19.88 4.51 -13.88
C LYS A 117 18.91 3.34 -14.01
N ILE A 118 17.65 3.65 -14.28
CA ILE A 118 16.62 2.64 -14.57
C ILE A 118 16.66 2.38 -16.08
N GLY A 119 17.43 1.36 -16.49
CA GLY A 119 17.51 0.94 -17.89
C GLY A 119 16.27 0.17 -18.35
N ARG A 120 16.14 -0.05 -19.67
CA ARG A 120 14.96 -0.65 -20.31
C ARG A 120 14.55 -2.01 -19.70
N LYS A 121 15.51 -2.84 -19.29
CA LYS A 121 15.25 -4.16 -18.69
C LYS A 121 14.56 -4.02 -17.33
N LYS A 122 15.12 -3.19 -16.43
CA LYS A 122 14.54 -2.91 -15.11
C LYS A 122 13.17 -2.27 -15.24
N TYR A 123 13.03 -1.28 -16.14
CA TYR A 123 11.75 -0.62 -16.39
C TYR A 123 10.66 -1.61 -16.79
N ARG A 124 10.98 -2.54 -17.73
CA ARG A 124 10.02 -3.54 -18.20
C ARG A 124 9.57 -4.46 -17.07
N ALA A 125 10.53 -5.00 -16.30
CA ALA A 125 10.23 -5.89 -15.18
C ALA A 125 9.35 -5.18 -14.11
N PHE A 126 9.69 -3.94 -13.78
CA PHE A 126 8.88 -3.14 -12.87
C PHE A 126 7.47 -2.87 -13.41
N ARG A 127 7.35 -2.47 -14.69
CA ARG A 127 6.06 -2.16 -15.32
C ARG A 127 5.14 -3.37 -15.39
N GLU A 128 5.67 -4.56 -15.64
CA GLU A 128 4.89 -5.80 -15.65
C GLU A 128 4.19 -6.02 -14.31
N VAL A 129 4.90 -5.83 -13.19
CA VAL A 129 4.32 -5.92 -11.85
C VAL A 129 3.36 -4.75 -11.58
N TYR A 130 3.75 -3.53 -11.96
CA TYR A 130 2.95 -2.33 -11.71
C TYR A 130 1.60 -2.37 -12.44
N ASP A 131 1.60 -2.72 -13.74
CA ASP A 131 0.39 -2.74 -14.55
C ASP A 131 -0.58 -3.85 -14.13
N ASP A 132 -0.08 -4.93 -13.55
CA ASP A 132 -0.90 -6.02 -13.02
C ASP A 132 -1.49 -5.68 -11.64
N LEU A 133 -0.73 -5.00 -10.79
CA LEU A 133 -1.13 -4.74 -9.41
C LEU A 133 -1.84 -3.40 -9.19
N VAL A 134 -1.55 -2.38 -10.01
CA VAL A 134 -2.12 -1.03 -9.84
C VAL A 134 -3.18 -0.79 -10.89
N THR A 135 -4.35 -1.39 -10.68
CA THR A 135 -5.53 -1.21 -11.51
C THR A 135 -6.67 -0.59 -10.70
N PRO A 136 -7.63 0.11 -11.34
CA PRO A 136 -8.77 0.70 -10.63
C PRO A 136 -9.64 -0.34 -9.90
N GLU A 137 -9.62 -1.59 -10.36
CA GLU A 137 -10.40 -2.68 -9.82
C GLU A 137 -9.75 -3.32 -8.60
N LYS A 138 -8.43 -3.21 -8.47
CA LYS A 138 -7.66 -3.83 -7.38
C LYS A 138 -7.61 -2.90 -6.17
N GLN A 139 -8.37 -3.24 -5.17
CA GLN A 139 -8.53 -2.42 -3.96
C GLN A 139 -7.74 -2.96 -2.75
N THR A 140 -7.26 -4.19 -2.83
CA THR A 140 -6.43 -4.83 -1.77
C THR A 140 -5.28 -5.61 -2.40
N TYR A 141 -4.29 -5.96 -1.58
CA TYR A 141 -3.12 -6.74 -2.00
C TYR A 141 -2.99 -8.00 -1.15
N THR A 142 -2.78 -9.13 -1.79
CA THR A 142 -2.44 -10.40 -1.14
C THR A 142 -0.98 -10.40 -0.68
N ASP A 143 -0.58 -11.38 0.15
CA ASP A 143 0.83 -11.56 0.53
C ASP A 143 1.72 -11.77 -0.71
N ASP A 144 1.24 -12.49 -1.74
CA ASP A 144 1.98 -12.68 -3.00
C ASP A 144 2.14 -11.38 -3.77
N ASP A 145 1.12 -10.53 -3.80
CA ASP A 145 1.21 -9.20 -4.41
C ASP A 145 2.27 -8.34 -3.72
N LEU A 146 2.27 -8.33 -2.38
CA LEU A 146 3.25 -7.60 -1.59
C LEU A 146 4.67 -8.14 -1.80
N ASP A 147 4.82 -9.47 -1.93
CA ASP A 147 6.09 -10.10 -2.29
C ASP A 147 6.59 -9.68 -3.66
N ARG A 148 5.69 -9.61 -4.63
CA ARG A 148 6.01 -9.14 -6.00
C ARG A 148 6.46 -7.69 -5.99
N MET A 149 5.78 -6.82 -5.22
CA MET A 149 6.21 -5.42 -5.05
C MET A 149 7.61 -5.32 -4.44
N VAL A 150 7.88 -6.07 -3.35
CA VAL A 150 9.19 -6.05 -2.69
C VAL A 150 10.28 -6.58 -3.63
N LYS A 151 10.03 -7.66 -4.39
CA LYS A 151 10.98 -8.17 -5.40
C LYS A 151 11.27 -7.13 -6.48
N ALA A 152 10.25 -6.45 -6.99
CA ALA A 152 10.41 -5.38 -7.97
C ALA A 152 11.19 -4.18 -7.41
N ILE A 153 10.97 -3.82 -6.14
CA ILE A 153 11.78 -2.80 -5.44
C ILE A 153 13.24 -3.23 -5.41
N VAL A 154 13.56 -4.45 -4.96
CA VAL A 154 14.93 -4.97 -4.88
C VAL A 154 15.63 -4.93 -6.25
N GLU A 155 14.94 -5.31 -7.34
CA GLU A 155 15.49 -5.28 -8.70
C GLU A 155 15.78 -3.86 -9.19
N ILE A 156 14.94 -2.89 -8.88
CA ILE A 156 15.17 -1.47 -9.23
C ILE A 156 16.45 -0.96 -8.59
N TYR A 157 16.80 -1.43 -7.41
CA TYR A 157 18.03 -1.06 -6.69
C TYR A 157 19.22 -1.99 -7.00
N ASP A 158 19.21 -2.74 -8.12
CA ASP A 158 20.31 -3.62 -8.57
C ASP A 158 20.67 -4.72 -7.55
N ASN A 159 19.71 -5.18 -6.77
CA ASN A 159 19.94 -6.16 -5.70
C ASN A 159 21.02 -5.72 -4.69
N GLN A 160 21.13 -4.41 -4.42
CA GLN A 160 22.07 -3.86 -3.42
C GLN A 160 21.74 -4.33 -2.01
N PHE A 161 20.52 -4.79 -1.78
CA PHE A 161 20.02 -5.46 -0.57
C PHE A 161 19.15 -6.64 -0.99
N THR A 162 18.99 -7.58 -0.08
CA THR A 162 18.21 -8.80 -0.33
C THR A 162 16.71 -8.57 -0.12
N PHE A 163 15.89 -9.46 -0.70
CA PHE A 163 14.45 -9.51 -0.42
C PHE A 163 14.16 -9.58 1.09
N LYS A 164 14.93 -10.41 1.83
CA LYS A 164 14.73 -10.59 3.27
C LYS A 164 15.00 -9.28 4.04
N GLU A 165 16.05 -8.56 3.70
CA GLU A 165 16.37 -7.27 4.31
C GLU A 165 15.31 -6.23 3.99
N ALA A 166 14.90 -6.11 2.73
CA ALA A 166 13.84 -5.20 2.32
C ALA A 166 12.51 -5.51 3.02
N ASN A 167 12.13 -6.77 3.09
CA ASN A 167 10.88 -7.20 3.72
C ASN A 167 10.87 -6.98 5.24
N ALA A 168 12.03 -7.05 5.90
CA ALA A 168 12.15 -6.75 7.32
C ALA A 168 12.05 -5.24 7.62
N GLU A 169 12.63 -4.40 6.76
CA GLU A 169 12.59 -2.94 6.89
C GLU A 169 11.22 -2.38 6.53
N LEU A 170 10.64 -2.84 5.42
CA LEU A 170 9.32 -2.48 4.94
C LEU A 170 8.23 -3.33 5.65
N ALA A 171 8.31 -3.41 6.98
CA ALA A 171 7.42 -4.26 7.77
C ALA A 171 5.96 -3.76 7.79
N ASP A 172 5.73 -2.49 7.46
CA ASP A 172 4.40 -1.89 7.31
C ASP A 172 3.95 -2.01 5.86
N VAL A 173 2.74 -2.52 5.64
CA VAL A 173 2.16 -2.70 4.30
C VAL A 173 2.11 -1.37 3.54
N SER A 174 1.77 -0.28 4.23
CA SER A 174 1.74 1.06 3.63
C SER A 174 3.12 1.49 3.11
N GLN A 175 4.20 1.10 3.76
CA GLN A 175 5.57 1.40 3.31
C GLN A 175 5.96 0.62 2.06
N ILE A 176 5.52 -0.64 1.91
CA ILE A 176 5.73 -1.40 0.68
C ILE A 176 5.05 -0.69 -0.48
N ILE A 177 3.76 -0.38 -0.33
CA ILE A 177 2.96 0.29 -1.36
C ILE A 177 3.53 1.67 -1.68
N PHE A 178 3.91 2.45 -0.65
CA PHE A 178 4.52 3.77 -0.81
C PHE A 178 5.81 3.72 -1.64
N ASN A 179 6.76 2.85 -1.29
CA ASN A 179 8.02 2.76 -2.01
C ASN A 179 7.82 2.27 -3.45
N PHE A 180 6.89 1.34 -3.67
CA PHE A 180 6.54 0.88 -5.00
C PHE A 180 5.93 2.00 -5.86
N ALA A 181 4.98 2.76 -5.32
CA ALA A 181 4.36 3.92 -5.97
C ALA A 181 5.37 5.05 -6.21
N LEU A 182 6.27 5.31 -5.27
CA LEU A 182 7.33 6.33 -5.37
C LEU A 182 8.29 6.05 -6.53
N ILE A 183 8.67 4.80 -6.75
CA ILE A 183 9.48 4.39 -7.90
C ILE A 183 8.77 4.78 -9.20
N ASN A 184 7.50 4.45 -9.34
CA ASN A 184 6.72 4.80 -10.54
C ASN A 184 6.63 6.31 -10.75
N ALA A 185 6.29 7.06 -9.71
CA ALA A 185 6.19 8.52 -9.78
C ALA A 185 7.51 9.18 -10.22
N ASN A 186 8.65 8.71 -9.69
CA ASN A 186 9.97 9.18 -10.11
C ASN A 186 10.32 8.81 -11.56
N ILE A 187 9.94 7.63 -12.04
CA ILE A 187 10.12 7.24 -13.45
C ILE A 187 9.34 8.19 -14.35
N ILE A 188 8.06 8.45 -14.05
CA ILE A 188 7.21 9.36 -14.82
C ILE A 188 7.79 10.77 -14.83
N LYS A 189 8.23 11.29 -13.68
CA LYS A 189 8.87 12.61 -13.56
C LYS A 189 10.09 12.74 -14.47
N ARG A 190 11.01 11.77 -14.41
CA ARG A 190 12.22 11.77 -15.25
C ARG A 190 11.91 11.75 -16.75
N LEU A 191 10.91 10.97 -17.17
CA LEU A 191 10.46 10.96 -18.57
C LEU A 191 9.91 12.32 -19.00
N ALA A 192 9.12 12.97 -18.14
CA ALA A 192 8.59 14.31 -18.40
C ALA A 192 9.70 15.39 -18.49
N GLU A 193 10.72 15.31 -17.63
CA GLU A 193 11.89 16.21 -17.68
C GLU A 193 12.69 16.02 -18.97
N GLN A 194 12.99 14.78 -19.35
CA GLN A 194 13.69 14.48 -20.61
C GLN A 194 12.92 14.96 -21.85
N ALA A 195 11.60 14.80 -21.85
CA ALA A 195 10.76 15.30 -22.94
C ALA A 195 10.79 16.85 -23.06
N LYS A 196 10.84 17.56 -21.93
CA LYS A 196 10.98 19.03 -21.91
C LYS A 196 12.34 19.48 -22.46
N ASP A 197 13.42 18.79 -22.06
CA ASP A 197 14.78 19.11 -22.53
C ASP A 197 14.94 18.82 -24.01
N ALA A 198 14.40 17.72 -24.52
CA ALA A 198 14.38 17.41 -25.95
C ALA A 198 13.63 18.48 -26.76
N LYS A 199 12.49 18.99 -26.26
CA LYS A 199 11.74 20.08 -26.88
C LYS A 199 12.53 21.39 -26.93
N LYS A 200 13.24 21.76 -25.85
CA LYS A 200 14.09 22.97 -25.82
C LYS A 200 15.22 22.90 -26.84
N ASN A 201 15.86 21.73 -26.93
CA ASN A 201 16.97 21.54 -27.86
C ASN A 201 16.54 21.63 -29.35
N LEU A 202 15.34 21.14 -29.66
CA LEU A 202 14.75 21.25 -31.00
C LEU A 202 14.38 22.70 -31.36
N SER A 203 13.84 23.47 -30.40
CA SER A 203 13.44 24.86 -30.62
C SER A 203 14.62 25.84 -30.64
N SER A 204 15.80 25.46 -30.18
CA SER A 204 17.04 26.26 -30.25
C SER A 204 17.90 26.01 -31.52
N GLN A 205 17.47 25.10 -32.39
CA GLN A 205 18.13 24.77 -33.66
C GLN A 205 17.40 25.37 -34.89
N VAL A 206 16.32 26.08 -34.65
CA VAL A 206 15.55 26.85 -35.66
C VAL A 206 15.78 28.34 -35.44
#